data_1cb31ac9c12bb478ed3403d38cf60082
#
_entry.id   1cb31ac9c12bb478ed3403d38cf60082
#
_cell.length_a   1.000
_cell.length_b   1.000
_cell.length_c   1.000
_cell.angle_alpha   90.00
_cell.angle_beta   90.00
_cell.angle_gamma   90.00
#
_symmetry.space_group_name_H-M   'P 1'
#
loop_
_entity.id
_entity.type
_entity.pdbx_description
1 polymer ?
#
loop_
_entity_poly.entity_id
_entity_poly.type
_entity_poly.pdbx_seq_one_letter_code
_entity_poly.pdbx_strand_id
1 'polypeptide(L)'
;MVVFSTSVWAGDAEDNLLSIQSGYRALLQKQNNLDRKIIGMQSDLEDARRRLQAAQADITRLEAEIPNAMAMKARQEEELRQAGLRLDNAWNAVYGAGGTKAAGN
;
A
#
# COMPACT_ATOMS: atom_id res chain seq x y z
N MET A 1 -59.74 12.86 -47.68
CA MET A 1 -59.66 11.56 -46.92
C MET A 1 -58.23 11.08 -46.89
N VAL A 2 -57.48 11.27 -47.91
CA VAL A 2 -56.08 10.87 -47.96
C VAL A 2 -55.25 11.62 -46.92
N VAL A 3 -55.62 12.84 -46.56
CA VAL A 3 -54.92 13.68 -45.59
C VAL A 3 -54.88 13.05 -44.21
N PHE A 4 -55.94 12.42 -43.76
CA PHE A 4 -55.96 11.79 -42.43
C PHE A 4 -55.06 10.56 -42.37
N SER A 5 -55.02 9.73 -43.41
CA SER A 5 -54.10 8.61 -43.49
C SER A 5 -52.65 9.07 -43.46
N THR A 6 -52.33 10.12 -44.18
CA THR A 6 -50.99 10.66 -44.21
C THR A 6 -50.59 11.20 -42.86
N SER A 7 -51.47 11.87 -42.15
CA SER A 7 -51.21 12.39 -40.79
C SER A 7 -50.90 11.26 -39.79
N VAL A 8 -51.68 10.18 -39.83
CA VAL A 8 -51.46 9.01 -38.97
C VAL A 8 -50.09 8.38 -39.23
N TRP A 9 -49.74 8.19 -40.48
CA TRP A 9 -48.44 7.66 -40.87
C TRP A 9 -47.30 8.59 -40.42
N ALA A 10 -47.44 9.88 -40.59
CA ALA A 10 -46.46 10.85 -40.15
C ALA A 10 -46.28 10.85 -38.62
N GLY A 11 -47.42 10.73 -37.86
CA GLY A 11 -47.40 10.63 -36.42
C GLY A 11 -46.65 9.37 -35.91
N ASP A 12 -46.96 8.24 -36.53
CA ASP A 12 -46.29 6.97 -36.19
C ASP A 12 -44.79 7.01 -36.49
N ALA A 13 -44.42 7.57 -37.63
CA ALA A 13 -43.04 7.72 -38.02
C ALA A 13 -42.30 8.65 -37.08
N GLU A 14 -42.90 9.76 -36.67
CA GLU A 14 -42.33 10.70 -35.73
C GLU A 14 -42.17 10.07 -34.35
N ASP A 15 -43.18 9.36 -33.87
CA ASP A 15 -43.10 8.66 -32.58
C ASP A 15 -41.98 7.62 -32.59
N ASN A 16 -41.87 6.88 -33.66
CA ASN A 16 -40.80 5.89 -33.85
C ASN A 16 -39.43 6.57 -33.84
N LEU A 17 -39.30 7.67 -34.55
CA LEU A 17 -38.04 8.44 -34.60
C LEU A 17 -37.65 8.94 -33.20
N LEU A 18 -38.60 9.50 -32.45
CA LEU A 18 -38.34 9.98 -31.09
C LEU A 18 -37.94 8.86 -30.14
N SER A 19 -38.59 7.69 -30.28
CA SER A 19 -38.25 6.50 -29.51
C SER A 19 -36.83 6.05 -29.81
N ILE A 20 -36.44 6.00 -31.06
CA ILE A 20 -35.10 5.60 -31.49
C ILE A 20 -34.06 6.61 -30.98
N GLN A 21 -34.35 7.91 -31.09
CA GLN A 21 -33.46 8.95 -30.59
C GLN A 21 -33.27 8.86 -29.08
N SER A 22 -34.35 8.61 -28.35
CA SER A 22 -34.29 8.45 -26.90
C SER A 22 -33.43 7.24 -26.51
N GLY A 23 -33.64 6.12 -27.22
CA GLY A 23 -32.84 4.91 -27.01
C GLY A 23 -31.37 5.14 -27.34
N TYR A 24 -31.10 5.85 -28.40
CA TYR A 24 -29.73 6.19 -28.81
C TYR A 24 -29.02 7.04 -27.75
N ARG A 25 -29.72 8.07 -27.25
CA ARG A 25 -29.18 8.93 -26.19
C ARG A 25 -28.89 8.15 -24.91
N ALA A 26 -29.79 7.23 -24.55
CA ALA A 26 -29.62 6.39 -23.38
C ALA A 26 -28.37 5.48 -23.53
N LEU A 27 -28.20 4.90 -24.70
CA LEU A 27 -27.03 4.06 -25.00
C LEU A 27 -25.73 4.89 -24.98
N LEU A 28 -25.79 6.07 -25.57
CA LEU A 28 -24.64 6.98 -25.59
C LEU A 28 -24.24 7.38 -24.16
N GLN A 29 -25.23 7.66 -23.31
CA GLN A 29 -24.98 7.99 -21.91
C GLN A 29 -24.35 6.81 -21.17
N LYS A 30 -24.87 5.61 -21.41
CA LYS A 30 -24.29 4.38 -20.84
C LYS A 30 -22.83 4.21 -21.27
N GLN A 31 -22.55 4.43 -22.55
CA GLN A 31 -21.19 4.35 -23.08
C GLN A 31 -20.27 5.37 -22.40
N ASN A 32 -20.74 6.62 -22.28
CA ASN A 32 -19.97 7.67 -21.62
C ASN A 32 -19.70 7.33 -20.15
N ASN A 33 -20.66 6.75 -19.46
CA ASN A 33 -20.51 6.32 -18.09
C ASN A 33 -19.49 5.18 -17.96
N LEU A 34 -19.52 4.24 -18.91
CA LEU A 34 -18.52 3.16 -18.97
C LEU A 34 -17.13 3.69 -19.27
N ASP A 35 -17.01 4.66 -20.18
CA ASP A 35 -15.73 5.29 -20.50
C ASP A 35 -15.12 5.94 -19.25
N ARG A 36 -15.93 6.66 -18.49
CA ARG A 36 -15.48 7.27 -17.23
C ARG A 36 -15.06 6.22 -16.22
N LYS A 37 -15.82 5.15 -16.13
CA LYS A 37 -15.49 4.04 -15.24
C LYS A 37 -14.18 3.39 -15.63
N ILE A 38 -13.96 3.18 -16.92
CA ILE A 38 -12.71 2.61 -17.44
C ILE A 38 -11.53 3.51 -17.10
N ILE A 39 -11.67 4.82 -17.32
CA ILE A 39 -10.62 5.78 -16.97
C ILE A 39 -10.31 5.74 -15.47
N GLY A 40 -11.35 5.69 -14.64
CA GLY A 40 -11.19 5.56 -13.19
C GLY A 40 -10.47 4.28 -12.80
N MET A 41 -10.83 3.16 -13.42
CA MET A 41 -10.18 1.88 -13.16
C MET A 41 -8.73 1.86 -13.62
N GLN A 42 -8.42 2.50 -14.75
CA GLN A 42 -7.05 2.63 -15.23
C GLN A 42 -6.19 3.45 -14.27
N SER A 43 -6.75 4.53 -13.74
CA SER A 43 -6.09 5.33 -12.70
C SER A 43 -5.85 4.52 -11.43
N ASP A 44 -6.85 3.78 -10.99
CA ASP A 44 -6.74 2.90 -9.82
C ASP A 44 -5.68 1.83 -10.02
N LEU A 45 -5.60 1.28 -11.22
CA LEU A 45 -4.59 0.29 -11.57
C LEU A 45 -3.18 0.87 -11.48
N GLU A 46 -2.98 2.08 -11.99
CA GLU A 46 -1.70 2.77 -11.89
C GLU A 46 -1.31 3.02 -10.44
N ASP A 47 -2.25 3.47 -9.63
CA ASP A 47 -2.02 3.71 -8.21
C ASP A 47 -1.65 2.41 -7.48
N ALA A 48 -2.34 1.33 -7.81
CA ALA A 48 -2.05 0.01 -7.24
C ALA A 48 -0.66 -0.47 -7.64
N ARG A 49 -0.25 -0.24 -8.89
CA ARG A 49 1.09 -0.58 -9.36
C ARG A 49 2.17 0.22 -8.63
N ARG A 50 1.93 1.51 -8.40
CA ARG A 50 2.87 2.34 -7.64
C ARG A 50 3.01 1.84 -6.21
N ARG A 51 1.89 1.48 -5.57
CA ARG A 51 1.91 0.90 -4.23
C ARG A 51 2.64 -0.43 -4.19
N LEU A 52 2.45 -1.24 -5.23
CA LEU A 52 3.18 -2.50 -5.34
C LEU A 52 4.69 -2.28 -5.46
N GLN A 53 5.10 -1.35 -6.32
CA GLN A 53 6.52 -1.00 -6.47
C GLN A 53 7.11 -0.47 -5.17
N ALA A 54 6.38 0.39 -4.47
CA ALA A 54 6.81 0.92 -3.19
C ALA A 54 6.96 -0.20 -2.15
N ALA A 55 6.01 -1.13 -2.12
CA ALA A 55 6.05 -2.28 -1.22
C ALA A 55 7.24 -3.19 -1.55
N GLN A 56 7.51 -3.43 -2.83
CA GLN A 56 8.67 -4.23 -3.26
C GLN A 56 9.99 -3.56 -2.87
N ALA A 57 10.07 -2.23 -3.01
CA ALA A 57 11.23 -1.47 -2.58
C ALA A 57 11.42 -1.55 -1.06
N ASP A 58 10.33 -1.47 -0.30
CA ASP A 58 10.36 -1.62 1.15
C ASP A 58 10.84 -3.01 1.56
N ILE A 59 10.36 -4.04 0.89
CA ILE A 59 10.79 -5.42 1.15
C ILE A 59 12.29 -5.55 0.92
N THR A 60 12.79 -5.06 -0.20
CA THR A 60 14.22 -5.11 -0.54
C THR A 60 15.05 -4.38 0.52
N ARG A 61 14.60 -3.20 0.92
CA ARG A 61 15.28 -2.41 1.94
C ARG A 61 15.31 -3.13 3.29
N LEU A 62 14.17 -3.67 3.71
CA LEU A 62 14.07 -4.37 4.99
C LEU A 62 14.88 -5.66 4.99
N GLU A 63 14.88 -6.39 3.89
CA GLU A 63 15.71 -7.59 3.74
C GLU A 63 17.20 -7.28 3.86
N ALA A 64 17.62 -6.08 3.48
CA ALA A 64 18.99 -5.63 3.64
C ALA A 64 19.26 -5.08 5.06
N GLU A 65 18.31 -4.34 5.61
CA GLU A 65 18.46 -3.70 6.93
C GLU A 65 18.40 -4.69 8.09
N ILE A 66 17.55 -5.68 8.02
CA ILE A 66 17.37 -6.66 9.10
C ILE A 66 18.67 -7.38 9.43
N PRO A 67 19.41 -7.99 8.47
CA PRO A 67 20.69 -8.61 8.78
C PRO A 67 21.70 -7.66 9.40
N ASN A 68 21.74 -6.41 8.91
CA ASN A 68 22.63 -5.39 9.45
C ASN A 68 22.27 -5.04 10.89
N ALA A 69 20.99 -4.87 11.18
CA ALA A 69 20.52 -4.63 12.54
C ALA A 69 20.81 -5.80 13.46
N MET A 70 20.65 -7.02 12.97
CA MET A 70 20.97 -8.22 13.74
C MET A 70 22.47 -8.32 14.03
N ALA A 71 23.31 -7.96 13.07
CA ALA A 71 24.76 -7.93 13.28
C ALA A 71 25.16 -6.86 14.31
N MET A 72 24.52 -5.69 14.26
CA MET A 72 24.74 -4.64 15.26
C MET A 72 24.31 -5.08 16.64
N LYS A 73 23.15 -5.74 16.74
CA LYS A 73 22.67 -6.28 17.99
C LYS A 73 23.66 -7.30 18.58
N ALA A 74 24.18 -8.19 17.76
CA ALA A 74 25.17 -9.18 18.20
C ALA A 74 26.44 -8.51 18.71
N ARG A 75 26.90 -7.45 18.05
CA ARG A 75 28.07 -6.69 18.51
C ARG A 75 27.78 -6.01 19.84
N GLN A 76 26.63 -5.40 19.98
CA GLN A 76 26.23 -4.74 21.23
C GLN A 76 26.10 -5.75 22.39
N GLU A 77 25.59 -6.92 22.11
CA GLU A 77 25.51 -8.00 23.09
C GLU A 77 26.90 -8.42 23.54
N GLU A 78 27.86 -8.54 22.61
CA GLU A 78 29.23 -8.88 22.94
C GLU A 78 29.92 -7.75 23.73
N GLU A 79 29.70 -6.50 23.33
CA GLU A 79 30.21 -5.34 24.06
C GLU A 79 29.66 -5.29 25.48
N LEU A 80 28.38 -5.58 25.63
CA LEU A 80 27.74 -5.62 26.95
C LEU A 80 28.31 -6.75 27.80
N ARG A 81 28.53 -7.92 27.21
CA ARG A 81 29.15 -9.05 27.89
C ARG A 81 30.55 -8.71 28.37
N GLN A 82 31.35 -8.10 27.52
CA GLN A 82 32.71 -7.69 27.88
C GLN A 82 32.71 -6.59 28.97
N ALA A 83 31.78 -5.65 28.86
CA ALA A 83 31.61 -4.62 29.88
C ALA A 83 31.23 -5.22 31.24
N GLY A 84 30.36 -6.24 31.20
CA GLY A 84 29.99 -6.99 32.39
C GLY A 84 31.18 -7.69 33.03
N LEU A 85 32.04 -8.31 32.20
CA LEU A 85 33.28 -8.95 32.70
C LEU A 85 34.24 -7.93 33.30
N ARG A 86 34.39 -6.77 32.67
CA ARG A 86 35.23 -5.71 33.22
C ARG A 86 34.70 -5.20 34.55
N LEU A 87 33.39 -5.07 34.64
CA LEU A 87 32.73 -4.67 35.89
C LEU A 87 32.97 -5.70 36.99
N ASP A 88 32.79 -6.97 36.68
CA ASP A 88 33.01 -8.08 37.64
C ASP A 88 34.47 -8.10 38.09
N ASN A 89 35.42 -7.93 37.15
CA ASN A 89 36.82 -7.89 37.47
C ASN A 89 37.19 -6.69 38.36
N ALA A 90 36.63 -5.52 38.05
CA ALA A 90 36.82 -4.33 38.88
C ALA A 90 36.23 -4.48 40.24
N TRP A 91 35.05 -5.04 40.36
CA TRP A 91 34.40 -5.33 41.62
C TRP A 91 35.23 -6.28 42.47
N ASN A 92 35.70 -7.37 41.84
CA ASN A 92 36.53 -8.37 42.51
C ASN A 92 37.88 -7.78 42.95
N ALA A 93 38.44 -6.86 42.20
CA ALA A 93 39.70 -6.17 42.57
C ALA A 93 39.53 -5.34 43.85
N VAL A 94 38.34 -4.78 44.07
CA VAL A 94 38.05 -3.95 45.22
C VAL A 94 37.60 -4.81 46.41
N TYR A 95 36.61 -5.68 46.21
CA TYR A 95 35.95 -6.39 47.26
C TYR A 95 36.19 -7.90 47.26
N GLY A 96 36.66 -8.39 46.13
CA GLY A 96 36.57 -9.75 45.80
C GLY A 96 37.68 -10.58 46.28
N ALA A 97 38.16 -11.51 45.49
CA ALA A 97 39.04 -12.59 45.89
C ALA A 97 38.90 -12.93 47.38
N GLY A 98 37.72 -13.35 47.74
CA GLY A 98 37.46 -13.56 49.12
C GLY A 98 37.17 -12.31 49.91
N GLY A 99 36.74 -11.27 49.29
CA GLY A 99 36.43 -10.02 49.97
C GLY A 99 37.63 -9.38 50.67
N THR A 100 38.76 -9.59 50.11
CA THR A 100 40.03 -9.24 50.77
C THR A 100 40.06 -7.77 51.18
N LYS A 101 39.68 -6.88 50.30
CA LYS A 101 39.70 -5.48 50.66
C LYS A 101 38.70 -5.13 51.74
N ALA A 102 37.54 -5.66 51.64
CA ALA A 102 36.50 -5.45 52.64
C ALA A 102 36.86 -6.15 53.95
N ALA A 103 37.42 -7.34 53.89
CA ALA A 103 37.80 -8.09 55.05
C ALA A 103 39.11 -7.61 55.66
N GLY A 104 40.01 -7.17 54.83
CA GLY A 104 41.34 -6.73 55.26
C GLY A 104 41.41 -5.32 55.80
N ASN A 105 40.32 -4.68 55.72
CA ASN A 105 40.28 -3.31 56.20
C ASN A 105 39.98 -3.24 57.65
#